data_961b9055730a19ecc8627d6dc5304e91
#
_entry.id   961b9055730a19ecc8627d6dc5304e91
#
_cell.length_a   1.000
_cell.length_b   1.000
_cell.length_c   1.000
_cell.angle_alpha   90.00
_cell.angle_beta   90.00
_cell.angle_gamma   90.00
#
_symmetry.space_group_name_H-M   'P 1'
#
loop_
_entity.id
_entity.type
_entity.pdbx_description
1 polymer ?
#
loop_
_entity_poly.entity_id
_entity_poly.type
_entity_poly.pdbx_seq_one_letter_code
_entity_poly.pdbx_strand_id
1 'polypeptide(L)'
;VFVVLCAVLPVYKLWALLVALGGAAVAFGVAKKNCPPRVVEHEVPFHTGVEDVDQMLTDIQQKLDTLHALNEALPDPQLSAAMTRMEKAGRSIVEAVEANPAKAKQVRRFANYYLPDAVNVLQQYAKLAKQGVRGENAAAIRAEVEHNAASIATAFENQLDALYAAESM
;
A
#
# COMPACT_ATOMS: atom_id res chain seq x y z
N VAL A 1 -17.57 -39.35 12.93
CA VAL A 1 -16.50 -38.68 13.69
C VAL A 1 -15.28 -38.48 12.82
N PHE A 2 -14.87 -39.45 12.00
CA PHE A 2 -13.72 -39.30 11.07
C PHE A 2 -13.95 -38.28 9.95
N VAL A 3 -15.17 -38.13 9.45
CA VAL A 3 -15.53 -37.16 8.40
C VAL A 3 -15.51 -35.74 8.92
N VAL A 4 -15.84 -35.50 10.19
CA VAL A 4 -15.78 -34.20 10.84
C VAL A 4 -14.32 -33.78 11.10
N LEU A 5 -13.43 -34.73 11.41
CA LEU A 5 -12.02 -34.49 11.60
C LEU A 5 -11.31 -34.07 10.30
N CYS A 6 -11.72 -34.67 9.15
CA CYS A 6 -11.19 -34.31 7.84
C CYS A 6 -11.68 -32.94 7.33
N ALA A 7 -12.85 -32.49 7.73
CA ALA A 7 -13.36 -31.15 7.39
C ALA A 7 -12.73 -30.03 8.22
N VAL A 8 -12.24 -30.33 9.42
CA VAL A 8 -11.59 -29.36 10.33
C VAL A 8 -10.10 -29.15 9.99
N LEU A 9 -9.46 -30.16 9.39
CA LEU A 9 -8.03 -30.09 9.03
C LEU A 9 -7.64 -28.96 8.07
N PRO A 10 -8.39 -28.65 7.00
CA PRO A 10 -8.03 -27.53 6.12
C PRO A 10 -8.24 -26.15 6.76
N VAL A 11 -9.20 -26.03 7.68
CA VAL A 11 -9.48 -24.81 8.40
C VAL A 11 -8.37 -24.54 9.42
N TYR A 12 -7.85 -25.58 10.06
CA TYR A 12 -6.72 -25.47 11.01
C TYR A 12 -5.42 -25.07 10.31
N LYS A 13 -5.21 -25.50 9.09
CA LYS A 13 -4.05 -25.12 8.27
C LYS A 13 -4.08 -23.65 7.85
N LEU A 14 -5.26 -23.12 7.57
CA LEU A 14 -5.47 -21.70 7.29
C LEU A 14 -5.28 -20.84 8.55
N TRP A 15 -5.70 -21.32 9.70
CA TRP A 15 -5.49 -20.65 10.99
C TRP A 15 -4.02 -20.67 11.41
N ALA A 16 -3.32 -21.77 11.17
CA ALA A 16 -1.88 -21.87 11.41
C ALA A 16 -1.08 -20.91 10.53
N LEU A 17 -1.53 -20.66 9.29
CA LEU A 17 -0.97 -19.65 8.39
C LEU A 17 -1.22 -18.22 8.89
N LEU A 18 -2.41 -17.95 9.43
CA LEU A 18 -2.75 -16.66 10.03
C LEU A 18 -1.98 -16.41 11.35
N VAL A 19 -1.78 -17.44 12.15
CA VAL A 19 -0.96 -17.37 13.39
C VAL A 19 0.52 -17.21 13.06
N ALA A 20 1.02 -17.86 12.01
CA ALA A 20 2.41 -17.68 11.55
C ALA A 20 2.66 -16.27 10.99
N LEU A 21 1.69 -15.68 10.30
CA LEU A 21 1.73 -14.28 9.85
C LEU A 21 1.57 -13.30 11.01
N GLY A 22 0.72 -13.59 11.99
CA GLY A 22 0.55 -12.80 13.21
C GLY A 22 1.78 -12.85 14.12
N GLY A 23 2.44 -14.00 14.22
CA GLY A 23 3.68 -14.16 15.01
C GLY A 23 4.86 -13.36 14.45
N ALA A 24 4.97 -13.25 13.14
CA ALA A 24 5.99 -12.43 12.49
C ALA A 24 5.77 -10.92 12.73
N ALA A 25 4.52 -10.49 12.79
CA ALA A 25 4.17 -9.09 13.09
C ALA A 25 4.48 -8.72 14.54
N VAL A 26 4.28 -9.64 15.49
CA VAL A 26 4.61 -9.43 16.92
C VAL A 26 6.13 -9.41 17.14
N ALA A 27 6.89 -10.30 16.47
CA ALA A 27 8.36 -10.29 16.54
C ALA A 27 8.95 -9.01 15.94
N PHE A 28 8.34 -8.47 14.89
CA PHE A 28 8.74 -7.19 14.29
C PHE A 28 8.39 -5.98 15.18
N GLY A 29 7.28 -6.05 15.91
CA GLY A 29 6.86 -5.02 16.86
C GLY A 29 7.76 -4.96 18.11
N VAL A 30 8.24 -6.10 18.59
CA VAL A 30 9.14 -6.18 19.75
C VAL A 30 10.56 -5.71 19.39
N ALA A 31 11.03 -6.02 18.18
CA ALA A 31 12.33 -5.53 17.71
C ALA A 31 12.32 -3.99 17.53
N LYS A 32 11.18 -3.39 17.15
CA LYS A 32 11.01 -1.94 17.07
C LYS A 32 11.01 -1.24 18.43
N LYS A 33 10.63 -1.94 19.50
CA LYS A 33 10.58 -1.39 20.86
C LYS A 33 11.94 -1.32 21.54
N ASN A 34 12.91 -2.12 21.10
CA ASN A 34 14.25 -2.17 21.67
C ASN A 34 15.33 -1.42 20.87
N CYS A 35 15.00 -0.90 19.71
CA CYS A 35 15.85 0.07 19.05
C CYS A 35 15.49 1.48 19.59
N PRO A 36 16.46 2.25 20.14
CA PRO A 36 16.21 3.65 20.44
C PRO A 36 15.75 4.31 19.13
N PRO A 37 14.67 5.12 19.16
CA PRO A 37 14.26 5.82 17.97
C PRO A 37 15.46 6.71 17.57
N ARG A 38 16.12 6.34 16.49
CA ARG A 38 16.94 7.27 15.77
C ARG A 38 15.95 8.31 15.29
N VAL A 39 15.85 9.41 16.00
CA VAL A 39 15.14 10.59 15.53
C VAL A 39 15.94 11.04 14.31
N VAL A 40 15.63 10.42 13.17
CA VAL A 40 15.93 11.02 11.89
C VAL A 40 14.93 12.17 11.85
N GLU A 41 15.42 13.35 12.14
CA GLU A 41 14.72 14.59 11.88
C GLU A 41 14.46 14.58 10.37
N HIS A 42 13.31 14.01 9.97
CA HIS A 42 12.86 14.10 8.61
C HIS A 42 12.50 15.57 8.42
N GLU A 43 13.37 16.30 7.73
CA GLU A 43 12.98 17.59 7.17
C GLU A 43 11.67 17.34 6.41
N VAL A 44 10.59 17.89 6.94
CA VAL A 44 9.28 17.83 6.28
C VAL A 44 9.40 18.70 5.04
N PRO A 45 9.40 18.15 3.82
CA PRO A 45 9.68 18.91 2.60
C PRO A 45 8.54 19.84 2.21
N PHE A 46 7.41 19.78 2.89
CA PHE A 46 6.21 20.55 2.60
C PHE A 46 6.00 21.67 3.60
N HIS A 47 5.64 22.85 3.11
CA HIS A 47 5.44 24.07 3.87
C HIS A 47 4.11 24.74 3.52
N THR A 48 3.01 24.02 3.75
CA THR A 48 1.65 24.53 3.48
C THR A 48 1.17 25.53 4.53
N GLY A 49 1.87 25.62 5.67
CA GLY A 49 1.47 26.40 6.82
C GLY A 49 0.55 25.65 7.79
N VAL A 50 0.20 24.40 7.50
CA VAL A 50 -0.61 23.52 8.35
C VAL A 50 0.19 22.26 8.63
N GLU A 51 0.72 22.11 9.83
CA GLU A 51 1.64 21.03 10.21
C GLU A 51 1.03 19.63 9.96
N ASP A 52 -0.24 19.44 10.27
CA ASP A 52 -0.96 18.19 10.05
C ASP A 52 -1.05 17.82 8.54
N VAL A 53 -1.21 18.82 7.68
CA VAL A 53 -1.20 18.64 6.22
C VAL A 53 0.20 18.32 5.72
N ASP A 54 1.21 19.02 6.19
CA ASP A 54 2.62 18.81 5.82
C ASP A 54 3.07 17.40 6.20
N GLN A 55 2.69 16.92 7.38
CA GLN A 55 2.95 15.54 7.81
C GLN A 55 2.23 14.52 6.92
N MET A 56 0.97 14.75 6.61
CA MET A 56 0.19 13.87 5.73
C MET A 56 0.82 13.79 4.33
N LEU A 57 1.23 14.91 3.75
CA LEU A 57 1.89 14.95 2.44
C LEU A 57 3.24 14.23 2.45
N THR A 58 3.99 14.37 3.53
CA THR A 58 5.26 13.66 3.73
C THR A 58 5.04 12.15 3.78
N ASP A 59 4.04 11.69 4.51
CA ASP A 59 3.68 10.27 4.59
C ASP A 59 3.23 9.71 3.24
N ILE A 60 2.43 10.46 2.48
CA ILE A 60 2.04 10.09 1.12
C ILE A 60 3.28 9.99 0.22
N GLN A 61 4.16 10.96 0.25
CA GLN A 61 5.37 10.97 -0.57
C GLN A 61 6.26 9.76 -0.28
N GLN A 62 6.48 9.42 0.98
CA GLN A 62 7.25 8.24 1.37
C GLN A 62 6.64 6.93 0.85
N LYS A 63 5.31 6.82 0.86
CA LYS A 63 4.61 5.66 0.32
C LYS A 63 4.69 5.59 -1.21
N LEU A 64 4.62 6.72 -1.89
CA LEU A 64 4.82 6.79 -3.34
C LEU A 64 6.24 6.42 -3.73
N ASP A 65 7.25 6.81 -2.96
CA ASP A 65 8.63 6.43 -3.18
C ASP A 65 8.84 4.92 -2.96
N THR A 66 8.16 4.35 -1.97
CA THR A 66 8.13 2.90 -1.75
C THR A 66 7.48 2.18 -2.94
N LEU A 67 6.38 2.70 -3.44
CA LEU A 67 5.66 2.18 -4.61
C LEU A 67 6.56 2.21 -5.86
N HIS A 68 7.30 3.29 -6.05
CA HIS A 68 8.27 3.43 -7.13
C HIS A 68 9.37 2.37 -7.05
N ALA A 69 9.96 2.18 -5.87
CA ALA A 69 10.97 1.16 -5.65
C ALA A 69 10.45 -0.27 -5.90
N LEU A 70 9.19 -0.55 -5.53
CA LEU A 70 8.54 -1.82 -5.84
C LEU A 70 8.32 -2.01 -7.34
N ASN A 71 7.95 -0.95 -8.04
CA ASN A 71 7.76 -0.96 -9.49
C ASN A 71 9.07 -1.29 -10.22
N GLU A 72 10.18 -0.73 -9.78
CA GLU A 72 11.50 -1.04 -10.35
C GLU A 72 11.97 -2.47 -10.02
N ALA A 73 11.58 -3.00 -8.87
CA ALA A 73 12.02 -4.31 -8.39
C ALA A 73 11.20 -5.48 -8.97
N LEU A 74 9.97 -5.24 -9.44
CA LEU A 74 9.07 -6.28 -9.93
C LEU A 74 9.08 -6.33 -11.47
N PRO A 75 9.60 -7.40 -12.09
CA PRO A 75 9.66 -7.53 -13.54
C PRO A 75 8.33 -8.02 -14.13
N ASP A 76 7.26 -7.32 -13.88
CA ASP A 76 5.91 -7.64 -14.33
C ASP A 76 5.31 -6.44 -15.07
N PRO A 77 5.16 -6.51 -16.43
CA PRO A 77 4.72 -5.37 -17.22
C PRO A 77 3.30 -4.87 -16.91
N GLN A 78 2.38 -5.78 -16.58
CA GLN A 78 0.99 -5.40 -16.26
C GLN A 78 0.91 -4.73 -14.89
N LEU A 79 1.61 -5.29 -13.92
CA LEU A 79 1.69 -4.74 -12.59
C LEU A 79 2.45 -3.39 -12.60
N SER A 80 3.52 -3.30 -13.39
CA SER A 80 4.28 -2.06 -13.59
C SER A 80 3.41 -0.94 -14.18
N ALA A 81 2.57 -1.25 -15.16
CA ALA A 81 1.65 -0.28 -15.73
C ALA A 81 0.65 0.24 -14.69
N ALA A 82 0.08 -0.63 -13.87
CA ALA A 82 -0.83 -0.24 -12.77
C ALA A 82 -0.12 0.61 -11.71
N MET A 83 1.09 0.21 -11.29
CA MET A 83 1.88 0.97 -10.31
C MET A 83 2.26 2.36 -10.84
N THR A 84 2.63 2.48 -12.10
CA THR A 84 2.93 3.77 -12.74
C THR A 84 1.70 4.70 -12.74
N ARG A 85 0.52 4.16 -13.01
CA ARG A 85 -0.74 4.93 -12.90
C ARG A 85 -1.00 5.40 -11.47
N MET A 86 -0.78 4.53 -10.47
CA MET A 86 -0.91 4.87 -9.05
C MET A 86 0.06 5.99 -8.65
N GLU A 87 1.33 5.87 -9.04
CA GLU A 87 2.36 6.89 -8.76
C GLU A 87 1.97 8.23 -9.37
N LYS A 88 1.57 8.25 -10.63
CA LYS A 88 1.17 9.47 -11.33
C LYS A 88 -0.02 10.15 -10.66
N ALA A 89 -1.07 9.39 -10.37
CA ALA A 89 -2.25 9.92 -9.68
C ALA A 89 -1.90 10.40 -8.26
N GLY A 90 -1.11 9.64 -7.50
CA GLY A 90 -0.67 10.00 -6.16
C GLY A 90 0.16 11.28 -6.12
N ARG A 91 1.10 11.46 -7.04
CA ARG A 91 1.90 12.69 -7.14
C ARG A 91 1.03 13.89 -7.49
N SER A 92 0.08 13.74 -8.40
CA SER A 92 -0.87 14.81 -8.74
C SER A 92 -1.79 15.16 -7.56
N ILE A 93 -2.17 14.19 -6.73
CA ILE A 93 -2.90 14.44 -5.48
C ILE A 93 -2.04 15.27 -4.51
N VAL A 94 -0.78 14.93 -4.33
CA VAL A 94 0.16 15.69 -3.48
C VAL A 94 0.26 17.15 -3.96
N GLU A 95 0.49 17.36 -5.25
CA GLU A 95 0.58 18.70 -5.84
C GLU A 95 -0.72 19.50 -5.65
N ALA A 96 -1.89 18.87 -5.82
CA ALA A 96 -3.17 19.53 -5.64
C ALA A 96 -3.42 19.97 -4.19
N VAL A 97 -3.03 19.15 -3.21
CA VAL A 97 -3.15 19.47 -1.78
C VAL A 97 -2.11 20.50 -1.35
N GLU A 98 -0.89 20.41 -1.85
CA GLU A 98 0.15 21.41 -1.60
C GLU A 98 -0.26 22.80 -2.09
N ALA A 99 -0.85 22.87 -3.28
CA ALA A 99 -1.38 24.12 -3.85
C ALA A 99 -2.60 24.64 -3.10
N ASN A 100 -3.44 23.76 -2.56
CA ASN A 100 -4.62 24.12 -1.78
C ASN A 100 -4.79 23.18 -0.57
N PRO A 101 -4.25 23.54 0.61
CA PRO A 101 -4.30 22.72 1.82
C PRO A 101 -5.72 22.41 2.33
N ALA A 102 -6.72 23.19 1.94
CA ALA A 102 -8.12 22.93 2.27
C ALA A 102 -8.64 21.61 1.68
N LYS A 103 -8.03 21.14 0.59
CA LYS A 103 -8.33 19.83 -0.04
C LYS A 103 -7.87 18.64 0.79
N ALA A 104 -7.01 18.83 1.78
CA ALA A 104 -6.49 17.76 2.64
C ALA A 104 -7.60 16.91 3.26
N LYS A 105 -8.73 17.50 3.63
CA LYS A 105 -9.88 16.78 4.19
C LYS A 105 -10.43 15.70 3.23
N GLN A 106 -10.41 15.98 1.94
CA GLN A 106 -10.93 15.07 0.91
C GLN A 106 -10.01 13.87 0.67
N VAL A 107 -8.70 14.02 0.93
CA VAL A 107 -7.70 12.98 0.69
C VAL A 107 -7.28 12.22 1.94
N ARG A 108 -7.79 12.55 3.13
CA ARG A 108 -7.42 11.85 4.37
C ARG A 108 -7.68 10.34 4.30
N ARG A 109 -8.78 9.93 3.70
CA ARG A 109 -9.12 8.52 3.54
C ARG A 109 -8.17 7.82 2.58
N PHE A 110 -7.81 8.49 1.50
CA PHE A 110 -6.78 8.03 0.57
C PHE A 110 -5.43 7.86 1.27
N ALA A 111 -4.97 8.87 2.00
CA ALA A 111 -3.69 8.87 2.70
C ALA A 111 -3.60 7.82 3.81
N ASN A 112 -4.68 7.59 4.55
CA ASN A 112 -4.67 6.76 5.75
C ASN A 112 -5.05 5.30 5.49
N TYR A 113 -5.75 5.01 4.40
CA TYR A 113 -6.26 3.67 4.10
C TYR A 113 -5.89 3.18 2.70
N TYR A 114 -6.27 3.87 1.65
CA TYR A 114 -6.12 3.34 0.28
C TYR A 114 -4.67 3.21 -0.15
N LEU A 115 -3.86 4.23 0.06
CA LEU A 115 -2.45 4.21 -0.31
C LEU A 115 -1.64 3.23 0.55
N PRO A 116 -1.76 3.22 1.90
CA PRO A 116 -1.08 2.23 2.73
C PRO A 116 -1.45 0.79 2.38
N ASP A 117 -2.73 0.51 2.13
CA ASP A 117 -3.19 -0.83 1.78
C ASP A 117 -2.63 -1.28 0.43
N ALA A 118 -2.63 -0.41 -0.57
CA ALA A 118 -2.04 -0.68 -1.88
C ALA A 118 -0.55 -1.03 -1.77
N VAL A 119 0.22 -0.23 -1.05
CA VAL A 119 1.65 -0.48 -0.82
C VAL A 119 1.88 -1.78 -0.08
N ASN A 120 1.08 -2.08 0.94
CA ASN A 120 1.19 -3.30 1.74
C ASN A 120 0.94 -4.56 0.88
N VAL A 121 -0.12 -4.57 0.08
CA VAL A 121 -0.43 -5.69 -0.83
C VAL A 121 0.70 -5.94 -1.82
N LEU A 122 1.24 -4.89 -2.42
CA LEU A 122 2.34 -4.98 -3.38
C LEU A 122 3.65 -5.42 -2.73
N GLN A 123 3.94 -4.98 -1.51
CA GLN A 123 5.09 -5.46 -0.74
C GLN A 123 4.99 -6.94 -0.41
N GLN A 124 3.81 -7.42 -0.04
CA GLN A 124 3.59 -8.85 0.22
C GLN A 124 3.77 -9.67 -1.06
N TYR A 125 3.25 -9.21 -2.18
CA TYR A 125 3.45 -9.86 -3.46
C TYR A 125 4.94 -9.90 -3.86
N ALA A 126 5.68 -8.81 -3.66
CA ALA A 126 7.11 -8.76 -3.93
C ALA A 126 7.90 -9.78 -3.10
N LYS A 127 7.52 -10.00 -1.83
CA LYS A 127 8.12 -11.03 -0.98
C LYS A 127 7.84 -12.43 -1.53
N LEU A 128 6.61 -12.72 -1.93
CA LEU A 128 6.24 -14.01 -2.54
C LEU A 128 7.00 -14.26 -3.84
N ALA A 129 7.11 -13.25 -4.69
CA ALA A 129 7.86 -13.34 -5.94
C ALA A 129 9.35 -13.65 -5.71
N LYS A 130 9.97 -13.04 -4.70
CA LYS A 130 11.36 -13.31 -4.31
C LYS A 130 11.56 -14.72 -3.76
N GLN A 131 10.58 -15.30 -3.09
CA GLN A 131 10.62 -16.65 -2.55
C GLN A 131 10.50 -17.73 -3.65
N GLY A 132 10.30 -17.33 -4.89
CA GLY A 132 10.26 -18.23 -6.03
C GLY A 132 9.08 -19.19 -6.02
N VAL A 133 7.95 -18.78 -5.47
CA VAL A 133 6.70 -19.55 -5.54
C VAL A 133 6.37 -19.83 -6.99
N ARG A 134 6.41 -21.09 -7.38
CA ARG A 134 6.18 -21.57 -8.75
C ARG A 134 4.99 -22.55 -8.76
N GLY A 135 4.29 -22.61 -9.89
CA GLY A 135 3.18 -23.52 -10.09
C GLY A 135 1.86 -22.79 -10.39
N GLU A 136 0.78 -23.55 -10.52
CA GLU A 136 -0.56 -23.04 -10.87
C GLU A 136 -1.05 -22.00 -9.85
N ASN A 137 -0.78 -22.20 -8.57
CA ASN A 137 -1.15 -21.26 -7.52
C ASN A 137 -0.42 -19.90 -7.66
N ALA A 138 0.84 -19.91 -8.11
CA ALA A 138 1.57 -18.68 -8.32
C ALA A 138 1.00 -17.86 -9.48
N ALA A 139 0.58 -18.53 -10.57
CA ALA A 139 -0.06 -17.88 -11.70
C ALA A 139 -1.41 -17.28 -11.32
N ALA A 140 -2.21 -17.98 -10.51
CA ALA A 140 -3.50 -17.50 -10.01
C ALA A 140 -3.33 -16.28 -9.10
N ILE A 141 -2.38 -16.31 -8.16
CA ILE A 141 -2.05 -15.18 -7.28
C ILE A 141 -1.60 -13.97 -8.10
N ARG A 142 -0.74 -14.18 -9.10
CA ARG A 142 -0.29 -13.11 -9.98
C ARG A 142 -1.47 -12.45 -10.68
N ALA A 143 -2.34 -13.22 -11.33
CA ALA A 143 -3.49 -12.69 -12.06
C ALA A 143 -4.44 -11.90 -11.12
N GLU A 144 -4.63 -12.37 -9.90
CA GLU A 144 -5.44 -11.68 -8.89
C GLU A 144 -4.79 -10.35 -8.47
N VAL A 145 -3.48 -10.34 -8.21
CA VAL A 145 -2.75 -9.12 -7.84
C VAL A 145 -2.75 -8.11 -8.98
N GLU A 146 -2.54 -8.54 -10.23
CA GLU A 146 -2.59 -7.68 -11.41
C GLU A 146 -3.98 -7.03 -11.57
N HIS A 147 -5.04 -7.82 -11.42
CA HIS A 147 -6.42 -7.34 -11.49
C HIS A 147 -6.73 -6.33 -10.38
N ASN A 148 -6.35 -6.64 -9.14
CA ASN A 148 -6.55 -5.78 -7.98
C ASN A 148 -5.73 -4.50 -8.10
N ALA A 149 -4.49 -4.57 -8.57
CA ALA A 149 -3.64 -3.41 -8.80
C ALA A 149 -4.24 -2.45 -9.84
N ALA A 150 -4.79 -2.98 -10.93
CA ALA A 150 -5.48 -2.17 -11.94
C ALA A 150 -6.71 -1.45 -11.35
N SER A 151 -7.48 -2.13 -10.52
CA SER A 151 -8.64 -1.56 -9.82
C SER A 151 -8.24 -0.47 -8.84
N ILE A 152 -7.17 -0.67 -8.08
CA ILE A 152 -6.61 0.31 -7.16
C ILE A 152 -6.11 1.54 -7.92
N ALA A 153 -5.42 1.35 -9.05
CA ALA A 153 -4.96 2.44 -9.90
C ALA A 153 -6.14 3.31 -10.39
N THR A 154 -7.22 2.68 -10.80
CA THR A 154 -8.46 3.38 -11.18
C THR A 154 -9.07 4.15 -10.00
N ALA A 155 -9.04 3.57 -8.79
CA ALA A 155 -9.52 4.26 -7.59
C ALA A 155 -8.66 5.51 -7.26
N PHE A 156 -7.35 5.46 -7.47
CA PHE A 156 -6.46 6.61 -7.29
C PHE A 156 -6.78 7.73 -8.31
N GLU A 157 -7.01 7.36 -9.56
CA GLU A 157 -7.39 8.30 -10.61
C GLU A 157 -8.75 8.96 -10.31
N ASN A 158 -9.73 8.19 -9.85
CA ASN A 158 -11.04 8.70 -9.44
C ASN A 158 -10.93 9.65 -8.23
N GLN A 159 -10.03 9.39 -7.30
CA GLN A 159 -9.76 10.29 -6.18
C GLN A 159 -9.19 11.63 -6.67
N LEU A 160 -8.30 11.60 -7.65
CA LEU A 160 -7.74 12.80 -8.27
C LEU A 160 -8.83 13.60 -9.00
N ASP A 161 -9.65 12.92 -9.79
CA ASP A 161 -10.76 13.55 -10.52
C ASP A 161 -11.76 14.24 -9.56
N ALA A 162 -12.04 13.60 -8.41
CA ALA A 162 -12.90 14.17 -7.38
C ALA A 162 -12.34 15.48 -6.80
N LEU A 163 -11.00 15.60 -6.67
CA LEU A 163 -10.36 16.83 -6.22
C LEU A 163 -10.53 17.99 -7.20
N TYR A 164 -10.48 17.71 -8.50
CA TYR A 164 -10.67 18.73 -9.53
C TYR A 164 -12.16 19.09 -9.73
N ALA A 165 -13.06 18.11 -9.60
CA ALA A 165 -14.50 18.36 -9.70
C ALA A 165 -14.99 19.32 -8.60
N ALA A 166 -14.39 19.28 -7.42
CA ALA A 166 -14.72 20.18 -6.31
C ALA A 166 -14.29 21.65 -6.55
N GLU A 167 -13.41 21.91 -7.52
CA GLU A 167 -13.01 23.27 -7.89
C GLU A 167 -13.98 23.94 -8.89
N SER A 168 -14.80 23.14 -9.53
CA SER A 168 -15.69 23.61 -10.62
C SER A 168 -17.06 24.06 -10.13
N MET A 169 -17.32 24.01 -8.82
CA MET A 169 -18.56 24.45 -8.16
C MET A 169 -18.33 25.68 -7.28
#